data_f4faaddfaebdac6a541c1ea104d5cd01
#
_entry.id   f4faaddfaebdac6a541c1ea104d5cd01
#
_cell.length_a   1.000
_cell.length_b   1.000
_cell.length_c   1.000
_cell.angle_alpha   90.00
_cell.angle_beta   90.00
_cell.angle_gamma   90.00
#
_symmetry.space_group_name_H-M   'P 1'
#
loop_
_entity.id
_entity.type
_entity.pdbx_description
1 polymer ?
#
loop_
_entity_poly.entity_id
_entity_poly.type
_entity_poly.pdbx_seq_one_letter_code
_entity_poly.pdbx_strand_id
1 'polypeptide(L)'
;MQVWASMDQRMTLAEVAAHARRAEALGYDGLNVPDAVHDGLLVAQAALAATQRLRVATSVLVVFPRSPMNVAHAAWDLQAFSGGRF
;
A
#
# COMPACT_ATOMS: atom_id res chain seq x y z
N MET A 1 8.72 0.91 19.04
CA MET A 1 9.33 0.45 17.76
C MET A 1 8.25 -0.01 16.82
N GLN A 2 8.34 0.40 15.56
CA GLN A 2 7.39 -0.06 14.53
C GLN A 2 7.94 -1.30 13.82
N VAL A 3 7.04 -2.23 13.52
CA VAL A 3 7.38 -3.44 12.77
C VAL A 3 6.53 -3.47 11.50
N TRP A 4 7.20 -3.59 10.36
CA TRP A 4 6.55 -3.55 9.05
C TRP A 4 6.73 -4.88 8.33
N ALA A 5 5.68 -5.33 7.68
CA ALA A 5 5.73 -6.49 6.80
C ALA A 5 5.97 -6.06 5.36
N SER A 6 6.51 -6.96 4.56
CA SER A 6 6.68 -6.73 3.12
C SER A 6 5.77 -7.65 2.35
N MET A 7 5.19 -7.16 1.25
CA MET A 7 4.31 -7.94 0.42
C MET A 7 5.08 -8.57 -0.73
N ASP A 8 4.73 -9.81 -1.08
CA ASP A 8 5.27 -10.48 -2.25
C ASP A 8 4.71 -9.81 -3.51
N GLN A 9 5.62 -9.40 -4.41
CA GLN A 9 5.23 -8.71 -5.64
C GLN A 9 4.38 -9.56 -6.58
N ARG A 10 4.39 -10.88 -6.41
CA ARG A 10 3.62 -11.80 -7.25
C ARG A 10 2.17 -11.97 -6.79
N MET A 11 1.84 -11.43 -5.64
CA MET A 11 0.48 -11.52 -5.12
C MET A 11 -0.48 -10.76 -6.02
N THR A 12 -1.63 -11.36 -6.34
CA THR A 12 -2.63 -10.70 -7.17
C THR A 12 -3.35 -9.60 -6.40
N LEU A 13 -3.93 -8.64 -7.12
CA LEU A 13 -4.68 -7.58 -6.47
C LEU A 13 -5.84 -8.14 -5.62
N ALA A 14 -6.45 -9.23 -6.07
CA ALA A 14 -7.54 -9.86 -5.33
C ALA A 14 -7.08 -10.43 -3.99
N GLU A 15 -5.82 -10.83 -3.87
CA GLU A 15 -5.27 -11.41 -2.66
C GLU A 15 -4.79 -10.37 -1.65
N VAL A 16 -4.61 -9.12 -2.10
CA VAL A 16 -4.02 -8.06 -1.26
C VAL A 16 -4.86 -7.77 -0.03
N ALA A 17 -6.18 -7.72 -0.19
CA ALA A 17 -7.09 -7.40 0.92
C ALA A 17 -6.94 -8.38 2.07
N ALA A 18 -6.94 -9.67 1.78
CA ALA A 18 -6.81 -10.71 2.81
C ALA A 18 -5.44 -10.67 3.47
N HIS A 19 -4.39 -10.44 2.67
CA HIS A 19 -3.03 -10.34 3.19
C HIS A 19 -2.88 -9.14 4.13
N ALA A 20 -3.42 -8.00 3.73
CA ALA A 20 -3.35 -6.78 4.54
C ALA A 20 -4.12 -6.94 5.85
N ARG A 21 -5.30 -7.55 5.80
CA ARG A 21 -6.08 -7.82 7.01
C ARG A 21 -5.32 -8.75 7.95
N ARG A 22 -4.63 -9.76 7.41
CA ARG A 22 -3.84 -10.67 8.22
C ARG A 22 -2.67 -9.94 8.88
N ALA A 23 -1.96 -9.09 8.14
CA ALA A 23 -0.87 -8.30 8.70
C ALA A 23 -1.35 -7.42 9.84
N GLU A 24 -2.50 -6.77 9.65
CA GLU A 24 -3.08 -5.93 10.69
C GLU A 24 -3.47 -6.76 11.93
N ALA A 25 -4.10 -7.91 11.71
CA ALA A 25 -4.52 -8.79 12.80
C ALA A 25 -3.33 -9.35 13.59
N LEU A 26 -2.20 -9.56 12.93
CA LEU A 26 -0.98 -10.05 13.58
C LEU A 26 -0.23 -8.96 14.34
N GLY A 27 -0.67 -7.71 14.25
CA GLY A 27 -0.09 -6.62 15.02
C GLY A 27 1.02 -5.84 14.31
N TYR A 28 1.21 -6.05 13.01
CA TYR A 28 2.17 -5.22 12.26
C TYR A 28 1.67 -3.78 12.21
N ASP A 29 2.61 -2.85 12.29
CA ASP A 29 2.30 -1.42 12.23
C ASP A 29 2.08 -0.95 10.80
N GLY A 30 2.74 -1.58 9.84
CA GLY A 30 2.64 -1.19 8.45
C GLY A 30 2.96 -2.32 7.48
N LEU A 31 2.68 -2.03 6.21
CA LEU A 31 2.90 -2.94 5.10
C LEU A 31 3.61 -2.18 3.98
N ASN A 32 4.75 -2.72 3.54
CA ASN A 32 5.46 -2.21 2.38
C ASN A 32 4.93 -2.92 1.14
N VAL A 33 4.48 -2.16 0.16
CA VAL A 33 3.96 -2.72 -1.09
C VAL A 33 4.91 -2.40 -2.25
N PRO A 34 5.23 -3.38 -3.09
CA PRO A 34 6.10 -3.17 -4.23
C PRO A 34 5.34 -2.56 -5.41
N ASP A 35 6.07 -1.82 -6.25
CA ASP A 35 5.58 -1.31 -7.53
C ASP A 35 6.41 -1.99 -8.61
N ALA A 36 6.04 -3.21 -8.95
CA ALA A 36 6.83 -4.04 -9.86
C ALA A 36 5.93 -4.78 -10.84
N VAL A 37 5.40 -5.95 -10.45
CA VAL A 37 4.47 -6.70 -11.29
C VAL A 37 3.14 -5.97 -11.42
N HIS A 38 2.69 -5.36 -10.33
CA HIS A 38 1.44 -4.60 -10.28
C HIS A 38 1.74 -3.14 -9.94
N ASP A 39 0.76 -2.28 -10.25
CA ASP A 39 0.84 -0.87 -9.89
C ASP A 39 0.79 -0.73 -8.37
N GLY A 40 1.88 -0.22 -7.79
CA GLY A 40 2.00 -0.11 -6.34
C GLY A 40 0.95 0.79 -5.70
N LEU A 41 0.45 1.79 -6.43
CA LEU A 41 -0.60 2.66 -5.89
C LEU A 41 -1.94 1.96 -5.83
N LEU A 42 -2.25 1.08 -6.80
CA LEU A 42 -3.46 0.27 -6.75
C LEU A 42 -3.36 -0.79 -5.65
N VAL A 43 -2.19 -1.39 -5.48
CA VAL A 43 -1.95 -2.33 -4.38
C VAL A 43 -2.14 -1.62 -3.04
N ALA A 44 -1.60 -0.41 -2.90
CA ALA A 44 -1.74 0.36 -1.68
C ALA A 44 -3.21 0.67 -1.38
N GLN A 45 -3.99 1.05 -2.39
CA GLN A 45 -5.41 1.32 -2.21
C GLN A 45 -6.15 0.07 -1.71
N ALA A 46 -5.89 -1.08 -2.32
CA ALA A 46 -6.54 -2.33 -1.92
C ALA A 46 -6.21 -2.68 -0.46
N ALA A 47 -4.96 -2.49 -0.05
CA ALA A 47 -4.55 -2.75 1.32
C ALA A 47 -5.21 -1.77 2.30
N LEU A 48 -5.22 -0.49 1.96
CA LEU A 48 -5.80 0.55 2.82
C LEU A 48 -7.31 0.37 2.97
N ALA A 49 -8.00 0.01 1.88
CA ALA A 49 -9.45 -0.21 1.92
C ALA A 49 -9.84 -1.38 2.81
N ALA A 50 -8.96 -2.37 2.95
CA ALA A 50 -9.24 -3.59 3.70
C ALA A 50 -8.89 -3.48 5.19
N THR A 51 -8.22 -2.41 5.60
CA THR A 51 -7.68 -2.27 6.96
C THR A 51 -8.15 -0.97 7.60
N GLN A 52 -7.96 -0.87 8.92
CA GLN A 52 -8.41 0.30 9.68
C GLN A 52 -7.27 1.07 10.33
N ARG A 53 -6.17 0.39 10.68
CA ARG A 53 -5.06 1.00 11.41
C ARG A 53 -3.73 0.83 10.68
N LEU A 54 -3.63 -0.16 9.81
CA LEU A 54 -2.38 -0.51 9.15
C LEU A 54 -1.90 0.66 8.27
N ARG A 55 -0.64 1.02 8.42
CA ARG A 55 -0.01 1.98 7.53
C ARG A 55 0.50 1.27 6.28
N VAL A 56 0.49 1.96 5.17
CA VAL A 56 0.94 1.40 3.90
C VAL A 56 1.90 2.36 3.23
N ALA A 57 3.00 1.83 2.76
CA ALA A 57 4.00 2.60 2.01
C ALA A 57 4.43 1.83 0.78
N THR A 58 4.76 2.55 -0.28
CA THR A 58 5.37 1.92 -1.46
C THR A 58 6.85 1.69 -1.21
N SER A 59 7.35 0.56 -1.72
CA SER A 59 8.74 0.19 -1.51
C SER A 59 9.24 -0.65 -2.70
N VAL A 60 9.59 -0.03 -3.74
CA VAL A 60 9.77 1.38 -4.06
C VAL A 60 8.74 1.77 -5.13
N LEU A 61 8.31 3.04 -5.17
CA LEU A 61 7.47 3.52 -6.27
C LEU A 61 8.38 3.88 -7.45
N VAL A 62 8.11 3.27 -8.61
CA VAL A 62 8.85 3.56 -9.83
C VAL A 62 8.24 4.81 -10.48
N VAL A 63 8.94 5.94 -10.36
CA VAL A 63 8.39 7.24 -10.76
C VAL A 63 8.72 7.66 -12.18
N PHE A 64 9.70 7.03 -12.82
CA PHE A 64 10.15 7.45 -14.15
C PHE A 64 9.05 7.46 -15.22
N PRO A 65 8.16 6.44 -15.29
CA PRO A 65 7.08 6.45 -16.26
C PRO A 65 5.86 7.26 -15.82
N ARG A 66 5.89 7.86 -14.62
CA ARG A 66 4.74 8.57 -14.06
C ARG A 66 4.96 10.07 -14.13
N SER A 67 3.90 10.85 -14.36
CA SER A 67 4.01 12.29 -14.22
C SER A 67 4.03 12.66 -12.73
N PRO A 68 4.79 13.70 -12.36
CA PRO A 68 4.77 14.15 -10.96
C PRO A 68 3.36 14.53 -10.47
N MET A 69 2.54 15.09 -11.34
CA MET A 69 1.17 15.46 -10.98
C MET A 69 0.32 14.22 -10.70
N ASN A 70 0.46 13.16 -11.49
CA ASN A 70 -0.28 11.92 -11.25
C ASN A 70 0.11 11.30 -9.91
N VAL A 71 1.39 11.31 -9.58
CA VAL A 71 1.86 10.80 -8.28
C VAL A 71 1.30 11.65 -7.15
N ALA A 72 1.33 12.96 -7.30
CA ALA A 72 0.83 13.89 -6.27
C ALA A 72 -0.67 13.70 -6.05
N HIS A 73 -1.46 13.58 -7.12
CA HIS A 73 -2.89 13.34 -7.01
C HIS A 73 -3.19 12.02 -6.31
N ALA A 74 -2.53 10.94 -6.75
CA ALA A 74 -2.78 9.63 -6.17
C ALA A 74 -2.36 9.57 -4.70
N ALA A 75 -1.22 10.14 -4.37
CA ALA A 75 -0.74 10.14 -2.98
C ALA A 75 -1.67 10.96 -2.09
N TRP A 76 -2.13 12.11 -2.56
CA TRP A 76 -3.08 12.94 -1.83
C TRP A 76 -4.39 12.18 -1.57
N ASP A 77 -4.92 11.55 -2.61
CA ASP A 77 -6.17 10.81 -2.50
C ASP A 77 -6.03 9.63 -1.55
N LEU A 78 -4.94 8.87 -1.64
CA LEU A 78 -4.71 7.73 -0.75
C LEU A 78 -4.53 8.18 0.69
N GLN A 79 -3.87 9.31 0.91
CA GLN A 79 -3.69 9.87 2.24
C GLN A 79 -5.04 10.27 2.85
N ALA A 80 -5.87 10.96 2.07
CA ALA A 80 -7.20 11.37 2.51
C ALA A 80 -8.12 10.16 2.71
N PHE A 81 -8.12 9.24 1.75
CA PHE A 81 -8.95 8.03 1.79
C PHE A 81 -8.67 7.18 3.02
N SER A 82 -7.41 7.08 3.40
CA SER A 82 -6.97 6.21 4.48
C SER A 82 -6.94 6.88 5.85
N GLY A 83 -7.26 8.16 5.93
CA GLY A 83 -7.16 8.89 7.18
C GLY A 83 -5.71 9.05 7.65
N GLY A 84 -4.79 9.25 6.70
CA GLY A 84 -3.40 9.54 7.01
C GLY A 84 -2.49 8.33 7.12
N ARG A 85 -2.91 7.17 6.62
CA ARG A 85 -2.13 5.92 6.78
C ARG A 85 -1.23 5.59 5.59
N PHE A 86 -1.31 6.36 4.51
CA PHE A 86 -0.46 6.13 3.34
C PHE A 86 0.82 6.92 3.44
#